data_40a1636975bd97c757c819bffe901bf9
#
_entry.id   40a1636975bd97c757c819bffe901bf9
#
_cell.length_a   1.000
_cell.length_b   1.000
_cell.length_c   1.000
_cell.angle_alpha   90.00
_cell.angle_beta   90.00
_cell.angle_gamma   90.00
#
_symmetry.space_group_name_H-M   'P 1'
#
loop_
_entity.id
_entity.type
_entity.pdbx_description
1 polymer ?
#
loop_
_entity_poly.entity_id
_entity_poly.type
_entity_poly.pdbx_seq_one_letter_code
_entity_poly.pdbx_strand_id
1 'polypeptide(L)'
;MQKRNYTRKICEILFEVVFYNIVIAVVFAITKYGTWRDAIEAFFVVRRVNNGDFTACFLIFYLLIPFWNILLKNISKKQHQYLLAVLGFLYIFLGTMPSFGVVFNYVSWFGFLYLVAAYIRLYPCKKKNWGLYTGVFIFAGVLSIIGCLILGSRLDKQIAYRFVSDSNTFIAFAISVCSFMLFKQWNIGYSKLINIIGGSTFGVLCIHANSDSMRNWLWKVIFDVEGHYTLPSMRLIAYSIVCTVLIFACCTLLDIIRKRYIESFLMALLTRNAVFKRMQEKFEIINERSSNSK
;
A
#
# COMPACT_ATOMS: atom_id res chain seq x y z
N MET A 1 -6.53 13.88 21.89
CA MET A 1 -5.90 13.33 20.67
C MET A 1 -4.42 13.69 20.73
N GLN A 2 -3.52 12.71 20.95
CA GLN A 2 -2.09 12.98 20.98
C GLN A 2 -1.68 13.58 19.63
N LYS A 3 -1.08 14.80 19.61
CA LYS A 3 -0.50 15.40 18.39
C LYS A 3 0.50 14.37 17.84
N ARG A 4 0.12 13.67 16.78
CA ARG A 4 1.03 12.73 16.11
C ARG A 4 2.15 13.56 15.53
N ASN A 5 3.33 13.34 16.01
CA ASN A 5 4.54 13.99 15.55
C ASN A 5 4.79 13.59 14.07
N TYR A 6 4.33 14.42 13.14
CA TYR A 6 4.33 14.15 11.71
C TYR A 6 5.75 13.89 11.17
N THR A 7 6.69 14.74 11.57
CA THR A 7 8.11 14.63 11.17
C THR A 7 8.72 13.31 11.64
N ARG A 8 8.42 12.90 12.87
CA ARG A 8 8.85 11.61 13.40
C ARG A 8 8.32 10.46 12.55
N LYS A 9 7.04 10.52 12.13
CA LYS A 9 6.43 9.46 11.33
C LYS A 9 7.03 9.36 9.94
N ILE A 10 7.37 10.49 9.31
CA ILE A 10 8.12 10.50 8.04
C ILE A 10 9.46 9.78 8.21
N CYS A 11 10.22 10.11 9.26
CA CYS A 11 11.52 9.48 9.50
C CYS A 11 11.39 7.98 9.78
N GLU A 12 10.37 7.55 10.53
CA GLU A 12 10.09 6.12 10.77
C GLU A 12 9.87 5.39 9.44
N ILE A 13 9.01 5.92 8.55
CA ILE A 13 8.71 5.31 7.25
C ILE A 13 9.93 5.33 6.33
N LEU A 14 10.64 6.45 6.23
CA LEU A 14 11.85 6.57 5.43
C LEU A 14 12.91 5.57 5.89
N PHE A 15 13.13 5.49 7.20
CA PHE A 15 14.05 4.54 7.78
C PHE A 15 13.66 3.10 7.49
N GLU A 16 12.38 2.75 7.61
CA GLU A 16 11.86 1.41 7.31
C GLU A 16 12.16 1.00 5.85
N VAL A 17 11.87 1.87 4.89
CA VAL A 17 12.13 1.62 3.46
C VAL A 17 13.62 1.49 3.17
N VAL A 18 14.44 2.45 3.65
CA VAL A 18 15.89 2.44 3.43
C VAL A 18 16.53 1.22 4.06
N PHE A 19 16.14 0.87 5.29
CA PHE A 19 16.66 -0.27 6.01
C PHE A 19 16.45 -1.58 5.22
N TYR A 20 15.21 -1.87 4.82
CA TYR A 20 14.93 -3.10 4.09
C TYR A 20 15.58 -3.12 2.71
N ASN A 21 15.59 -2.01 2.00
CA ASN A 21 16.26 -1.92 0.71
C ASN A 21 17.76 -2.25 0.82
N ILE A 22 18.46 -1.67 1.80
CA ILE A 22 19.90 -1.90 1.99
C ILE A 22 20.15 -3.33 2.47
N VAL A 23 19.46 -3.77 3.52
CA VAL A 23 19.71 -5.10 4.11
C VAL A 23 19.47 -6.22 3.10
N ILE A 24 18.34 -6.17 2.37
CA ILE A 24 18.02 -7.19 1.37
C ILE A 24 19.04 -7.15 0.21
N ALA A 25 19.37 -5.97 -0.29
CA ALA A 25 20.32 -5.83 -1.39
C ALA A 25 21.73 -6.30 -1.01
N VAL A 26 22.18 -6.01 0.22
CA VAL A 26 23.47 -6.50 0.74
C VAL A 26 23.46 -8.02 0.89
N VAL A 27 22.40 -8.61 1.48
CA VAL A 27 22.25 -10.06 1.61
C VAL A 27 22.28 -10.72 0.22
N PHE A 28 21.59 -10.15 -0.76
CA PHE A 28 21.56 -10.71 -2.11
C PHE A 28 22.89 -10.55 -2.85
N ALA A 29 23.63 -9.46 -2.62
CA ALA A 29 24.98 -9.31 -3.16
C ALA A 29 25.95 -10.36 -2.58
N ILE A 30 25.86 -10.66 -1.27
CA ILE A 30 26.68 -11.69 -0.61
C ILE A 30 26.29 -13.10 -1.11
N THR A 31 25.01 -13.39 -1.24
CA THR A 31 24.49 -14.69 -1.67
C THR A 31 24.49 -14.89 -3.19
N LYS A 32 24.96 -13.91 -3.96
CA LYS A 32 25.03 -13.91 -5.43
C LYS A 32 23.66 -13.96 -6.16
N TYR A 33 22.57 -13.64 -5.46
CA TYR A 33 21.25 -13.43 -6.06
C TYR A 33 21.06 -12.00 -6.59
N GLY A 34 21.97 -11.08 -6.27
CA GLY A 34 22.01 -9.69 -6.72
C GLY A 34 23.45 -9.19 -6.86
N THR A 35 23.62 -7.92 -7.24
CA THR A 35 24.92 -7.28 -7.42
C THR A 35 25.20 -6.23 -6.36
N TRP A 36 26.48 -5.88 -6.13
CA TRP A 36 26.86 -4.78 -5.25
C TRP A 36 26.36 -3.42 -5.77
N ARG A 37 26.15 -3.30 -7.09
CA ARG A 37 25.54 -2.13 -7.69
C ARG A 37 24.09 -1.95 -7.20
N ASP A 38 23.32 -3.03 -7.11
CA ASP A 38 21.94 -3.00 -6.59
C ASP A 38 21.93 -2.52 -5.14
N ALA A 39 22.93 -2.90 -4.33
CA ALA A 39 23.05 -2.45 -2.95
C ALA A 39 23.33 -0.95 -2.83
N ILE A 40 24.14 -0.39 -3.73
CA ILE A 40 24.39 1.06 -3.80
C ILE A 40 23.13 1.79 -4.27
N GLU A 41 22.47 1.29 -5.32
CA GLU A 41 21.24 1.88 -5.85
C GLU A 41 20.07 1.82 -4.86
N ALA A 42 20.03 0.79 -4.00
CA ALA A 42 19.03 0.63 -2.96
C ALA A 42 19.00 1.78 -1.93
N PHE A 43 20.14 2.48 -1.75
CA PHE A 43 20.22 3.66 -0.89
C PHE A 43 19.45 4.87 -1.46
N PHE A 44 19.36 4.98 -2.79
CA PHE A 44 18.73 6.10 -3.47
C PHE A 44 17.23 5.85 -3.72
N VAL A 45 16.43 5.77 -2.65
CA VAL A 45 14.99 5.47 -2.72
C VAL A 45 14.23 6.39 -3.68
N VAL A 46 14.57 7.69 -3.69
CA VAL A 46 13.88 8.70 -4.52
C VAL A 46 14.04 8.41 -6.01
N ARG A 47 15.18 7.82 -6.45
CA ARG A 47 15.41 7.45 -7.86
C ARG A 47 14.40 6.42 -8.37
N ARG A 48 13.90 5.58 -7.49
CA ARG A 48 12.91 4.53 -7.81
C ARG A 48 11.51 5.07 -8.14
N VAL A 49 11.22 6.34 -7.80
CA VAL A 49 9.94 6.99 -8.12
C VAL A 49 9.67 7.01 -9.61
N ASN A 50 10.70 7.26 -10.41
CA ASN A 50 10.58 7.27 -11.88
C ASN A 50 10.22 5.89 -12.45
N ASN A 51 10.57 4.82 -11.73
CA ASN A 51 10.25 3.45 -12.11
C ASN A 51 8.89 2.99 -11.54
N GLY A 52 8.11 3.89 -10.92
CA GLY A 52 6.82 3.55 -10.33
C GLY A 52 6.90 2.70 -9.07
N ASP A 53 8.03 2.72 -8.35
CA ASP A 53 8.17 1.99 -7.10
C ASP A 53 7.15 2.46 -6.07
N PHE A 54 6.36 1.53 -5.55
CA PHE A 54 5.27 1.79 -4.62
C PHE A 54 5.75 2.49 -3.34
N THR A 55 6.84 1.99 -2.74
CA THR A 55 7.34 2.50 -1.46
C THR A 55 7.93 3.89 -1.59
N ALA A 56 8.65 4.15 -2.67
CA ALA A 56 9.20 5.46 -2.99
C ALA A 56 8.09 6.49 -3.26
N CYS A 57 7.09 6.11 -4.05
CA CYS A 57 5.92 6.95 -4.30
C CYS A 57 5.11 7.23 -3.01
N PHE A 58 5.00 6.23 -2.12
CA PHE A 58 4.33 6.41 -0.83
C PHE A 58 5.05 7.43 0.06
N LEU A 59 6.38 7.42 0.10
CA LEU A 59 7.17 8.42 0.82
C LEU A 59 6.92 9.84 0.30
N ILE A 60 6.93 10.03 -1.03
CA ILE A 60 6.64 11.35 -1.63
C ILE A 60 5.21 11.77 -1.33
N PHE A 61 4.25 10.88 -1.51
CA PHE A 61 2.87 11.17 -1.14
C PHE A 61 2.76 11.59 0.33
N TYR A 62 3.46 10.91 1.22
CA TYR A 62 3.42 11.21 2.65
C TYR A 62 3.94 12.62 2.97
N LEU A 63 4.96 13.10 2.23
CA LEU A 63 5.45 14.48 2.33
C LEU A 63 4.40 15.50 1.86
N LEU A 64 3.50 15.13 0.95
CA LEU A 64 2.46 16.00 0.42
C LEU A 64 1.19 16.08 1.31
N ILE A 65 1.05 15.22 2.33
CA ILE A 65 -0.15 15.18 3.19
C ILE A 65 -0.51 16.55 3.80
N PRO A 66 0.41 17.40 4.30
CA PRO A 66 0.05 18.71 4.83
C PRO A 66 -0.66 19.60 3.79
N PHE A 67 -0.24 19.54 2.53
CA PHE A 67 -0.84 20.30 1.43
C PHE A 67 -2.23 19.75 1.06
N TRP A 68 -2.40 18.43 1.05
CA TRP A 68 -3.71 17.81 0.91
C TRP A 68 -4.67 18.21 2.03
N ASN A 69 -4.17 18.34 3.26
CA ASN A 69 -4.97 18.82 4.39
C ASN A 69 -5.41 20.28 4.21
N ILE A 70 -4.55 21.15 3.68
CA ILE A 70 -4.89 22.55 3.37
C ILE A 70 -6.00 22.58 2.30
N LEU A 71 -5.86 21.80 1.22
CA LEU A 71 -6.87 21.70 0.18
C LEU A 71 -8.23 21.27 0.77
N LEU A 72 -8.24 20.17 1.54
CA LEU A 72 -9.46 19.62 2.14
C LEU A 72 -10.19 20.58 3.09
N LYS A 73 -9.47 21.50 3.74
CA LYS A 73 -10.08 22.52 4.61
C LYS A 73 -10.73 23.64 3.85
N ASN A 74 -10.22 23.94 2.65
CA ASN A 74 -10.65 25.08 1.86
C ASN A 74 -11.72 24.71 0.81
N ILE A 75 -12.05 23.44 0.64
CA ILE A 75 -13.09 22.99 -0.29
C ILE A 75 -14.40 22.67 0.44
N SER A 76 -15.52 23.03 -0.17
CA SER A 76 -16.85 22.64 0.29
C SER A 76 -17.13 21.16 0.01
N LYS A 77 -18.16 20.61 0.68
CA LYS A 77 -18.60 19.22 0.42
C LYS A 77 -18.89 18.95 -1.05
N LYS A 78 -19.56 19.90 -1.75
CA LYS A 78 -19.89 19.77 -3.18
C LYS A 78 -18.62 19.74 -4.03
N GLN A 79 -17.68 20.65 -3.76
CA GLN A 79 -16.39 20.68 -4.47
C GLN A 79 -15.60 19.38 -4.24
N HIS A 80 -15.59 18.85 -3.01
CA HIS A 80 -14.96 17.57 -2.71
C HIS A 80 -15.62 16.42 -3.51
N GLN A 81 -16.96 16.41 -3.61
CA GLN A 81 -17.69 15.41 -4.42
C GLN A 81 -17.34 15.51 -5.91
N TYR A 82 -17.31 16.74 -6.48
CA TYR A 82 -16.90 16.95 -7.87
C TYR A 82 -15.46 16.50 -8.12
N LEU A 83 -14.55 16.82 -7.21
CA LEU A 83 -13.15 16.38 -7.30
C LEU A 83 -13.05 14.85 -7.31
N LEU A 84 -13.77 14.18 -6.40
CA LEU A 84 -13.82 12.71 -6.38
C LEU A 84 -14.46 12.11 -7.63
N ALA A 85 -15.49 12.75 -8.19
CA ALA A 85 -16.13 12.29 -9.41
C ALA A 85 -15.18 12.40 -10.63
N VAL A 86 -14.48 13.53 -10.77
CA VAL A 86 -13.50 13.74 -11.85
C VAL A 86 -12.35 12.76 -11.74
N LEU A 87 -11.72 12.64 -10.55
CA LEU A 87 -10.62 11.73 -10.35
C LEU A 87 -11.04 10.25 -10.45
N GLY A 88 -12.24 9.91 -9.98
CA GLY A 88 -12.82 8.59 -10.13
C GLY A 88 -13.08 8.23 -11.59
N PHE A 89 -13.56 9.18 -12.38
CA PHE A 89 -13.70 9.00 -13.82
C PHE A 89 -12.33 8.74 -14.48
N LEU A 90 -11.33 9.57 -14.19
CA LEU A 90 -10.00 9.46 -14.79
C LEU A 90 -9.28 8.17 -14.37
N TYR A 91 -9.23 7.87 -13.07
CA TYR A 91 -8.42 6.75 -12.57
C TYR A 91 -9.16 5.42 -12.61
N ILE A 92 -10.45 5.40 -12.27
CA ILE A 92 -11.21 4.16 -12.13
C ILE A 92 -11.94 3.81 -13.42
N PHE A 93 -12.76 4.73 -13.94
CA PHE A 93 -13.57 4.42 -15.13
C PHE A 93 -12.68 4.20 -16.35
N LEU A 94 -11.80 5.17 -16.69
CA LEU A 94 -10.90 5.02 -17.83
C LEU A 94 -9.86 3.90 -17.59
N GLY A 95 -9.40 3.70 -16.35
CA GLY A 95 -8.50 2.60 -15.99
C GLY A 95 -9.12 1.20 -16.16
N THR A 96 -10.45 1.08 -16.00
CA THR A 96 -11.17 -0.17 -16.22
C THR A 96 -11.36 -0.46 -17.71
N MET A 97 -11.45 0.56 -18.57
CA MET A 97 -11.71 0.40 -20.00
C MET A 97 -10.47 -0.13 -20.74
N PRO A 98 -10.58 -1.26 -21.47
CA PRO A 98 -9.44 -1.87 -22.15
C PRO A 98 -8.76 -0.97 -23.19
N SER A 99 -9.51 -0.04 -23.79
CA SER A 99 -9.03 0.83 -24.87
C SER A 99 -8.25 2.04 -24.38
N PHE A 100 -8.33 2.38 -23.10
CA PHE A 100 -7.63 3.51 -22.50
C PHE A 100 -6.51 2.99 -21.62
N GLY A 101 -5.28 3.08 -22.08
CA GLY A 101 -4.09 2.77 -21.27
C GLY A 101 -3.80 3.91 -20.29
N VAL A 102 -4.60 4.05 -19.23
CA VAL A 102 -4.34 5.08 -18.22
C VAL A 102 -3.15 4.66 -17.36
N VAL A 103 -2.04 5.26 -17.66
CA VAL A 103 -0.84 5.17 -16.81
C VAL A 103 -0.97 6.22 -15.71
N PHE A 104 -0.99 5.77 -14.46
CA PHE A 104 -0.96 6.67 -13.30
C PHE A 104 0.30 6.43 -12.47
N ASN A 105 0.80 7.51 -11.86
CA ASN A 105 1.86 7.41 -10.86
C ASN A 105 1.21 7.11 -9.49
N TYR A 106 1.81 6.22 -8.71
CA TYR A 106 1.33 5.90 -7.36
C TYR A 106 1.21 7.12 -6.44
N VAL A 107 2.00 8.18 -6.63
CA VAL A 107 1.86 9.42 -5.85
C VAL A 107 0.47 10.03 -6.04
N SER A 108 0.02 10.15 -7.27
CA SER A 108 -1.31 10.70 -7.61
C SER A 108 -2.44 9.76 -7.20
N TRP A 109 -2.24 8.45 -7.35
CA TRP A 109 -3.18 7.43 -6.89
C TRP A 109 -3.38 7.48 -5.37
N PHE A 110 -2.31 7.57 -4.59
CA PHE A 110 -2.41 7.76 -3.13
C PHE A 110 -3.11 9.07 -2.77
N GLY A 111 -2.89 10.15 -3.53
CA GLY A 111 -3.62 11.41 -3.38
C GLY A 111 -5.13 11.21 -3.55
N PHE A 112 -5.54 10.51 -4.60
CA PHE A 112 -6.95 10.17 -4.81
C PHE A 112 -7.52 9.32 -3.67
N LEU A 113 -6.83 8.25 -3.26
CA LEU A 113 -7.27 7.42 -2.13
C LEU A 113 -7.35 8.20 -0.83
N TYR A 114 -6.45 9.17 -0.62
CA TYR A 114 -6.48 10.05 0.54
C TYR A 114 -7.72 10.94 0.55
N LEU A 115 -8.10 11.49 -0.60
CA LEU A 115 -9.34 12.26 -0.76
C LEU A 115 -10.57 11.40 -0.51
N VAL A 116 -10.61 10.15 -0.99
CA VAL A 116 -11.69 9.19 -0.70
C VAL A 116 -11.79 8.92 0.81
N ALA A 117 -10.66 8.61 1.46
CA ALA A 117 -10.61 8.36 2.89
C ALA A 117 -11.03 9.59 3.71
N ALA A 118 -10.60 10.78 3.29
CA ALA A 118 -10.99 12.04 3.90
C ALA A 118 -12.50 12.30 3.76
N TYR A 119 -13.08 12.00 2.60
CA TYR A 119 -14.53 12.13 2.39
C TYR A 119 -15.31 11.20 3.32
N ILE A 120 -14.90 9.93 3.43
CA ILE A 120 -15.53 8.95 4.35
C ILE A 120 -15.42 9.38 5.82
N ARG A 121 -14.33 10.08 6.18
CA ARG A 121 -14.12 10.59 7.53
C ARG A 121 -14.93 11.84 7.84
N LEU A 122 -14.95 12.81 6.92
CA LEU A 122 -15.58 14.11 7.10
C LEU A 122 -17.10 14.06 6.97
N TYR A 123 -17.61 13.16 6.13
CA TYR A 123 -19.02 13.03 5.81
C TYR A 123 -19.52 11.62 6.11
N PRO A 124 -19.80 11.30 7.39
CA PRO A 124 -20.23 9.97 7.78
C PRO A 124 -21.50 9.54 7.04
N CYS A 125 -21.45 8.35 6.47
CA CYS A 125 -22.60 7.76 5.81
C CYS A 125 -23.48 7.03 6.83
N LYS A 126 -24.79 7.00 6.60
CA LYS A 126 -25.72 6.17 7.39
C LYS A 126 -25.31 4.70 7.34
N LYS A 127 -25.64 3.96 8.40
CA LYS A 127 -25.39 2.50 8.41
C LYS A 127 -26.04 1.85 7.20
N LYS A 128 -25.26 1.08 6.44
CA LYS A 128 -25.67 0.30 5.27
C LYS A 128 -25.20 -1.15 5.46
N ASN A 129 -25.79 -2.06 4.72
CA ASN A 129 -25.33 -3.44 4.70
C ASN A 129 -24.06 -3.58 3.83
N TRP A 130 -22.93 -3.07 4.35
CA TRP A 130 -21.66 -3.11 3.63
C TRP A 130 -21.16 -4.53 3.37
N GLY A 131 -21.57 -5.51 4.23
CA GLY A 131 -21.26 -6.92 4.00
C GLY A 131 -21.89 -7.45 2.71
N LEU A 132 -23.17 -7.10 2.46
CA LEU A 132 -23.83 -7.46 1.22
C LEU A 132 -23.14 -6.85 0.00
N TYR A 133 -22.84 -5.55 0.04
CA TYR A 133 -22.13 -4.88 -1.06
C TYR A 133 -20.76 -5.48 -1.32
N THR A 134 -19.98 -5.76 -0.26
CA THR A 134 -18.70 -6.44 -0.39
C THR A 134 -18.86 -7.81 -1.05
N GLY A 135 -19.82 -8.61 -0.59
CA GLY A 135 -20.11 -9.92 -1.17
C GLY A 135 -20.51 -9.85 -2.65
N VAL A 136 -21.37 -8.89 -3.02
CA VAL A 136 -21.79 -8.67 -4.42
C VAL A 136 -20.58 -8.32 -5.30
N PHE A 137 -19.70 -7.41 -4.87
CA PHE A 137 -18.53 -7.03 -5.66
C PHE A 137 -17.47 -8.15 -5.74
N ILE A 138 -17.29 -8.94 -4.66
CA ILE A 138 -16.43 -10.14 -4.72
C ILE A 138 -17.01 -11.13 -5.72
N PHE A 139 -18.30 -11.39 -5.68
CA PHE A 139 -18.97 -12.29 -6.64
C PHE A 139 -18.83 -11.78 -8.08
N ALA A 140 -19.06 -10.49 -8.31
CA ALA A 140 -18.83 -9.87 -9.61
C ALA A 140 -17.37 -10.00 -10.09
N GLY A 141 -16.40 -9.88 -9.17
CA GLY A 141 -14.98 -10.10 -9.43
C GLY A 141 -14.70 -11.54 -9.88
N VAL A 142 -15.25 -12.52 -9.18
CA VAL A 142 -15.11 -13.94 -9.54
C VAL A 142 -15.74 -14.20 -10.92
N LEU A 143 -16.96 -13.69 -11.16
CA LEU A 143 -17.61 -13.83 -12.46
C LEU A 143 -16.81 -13.16 -13.58
N SER A 144 -16.19 -12.01 -13.33
CA SER A 144 -15.35 -11.33 -14.34
C SER A 144 -14.12 -12.16 -14.69
N ILE A 145 -13.48 -12.80 -13.70
CA ILE A 145 -12.35 -13.72 -13.94
C ILE A 145 -12.78 -14.90 -14.79
N ILE A 146 -13.88 -15.57 -14.43
CA ILE A 146 -14.42 -16.72 -15.18
C ILE A 146 -14.75 -16.30 -16.61
N GLY A 147 -15.47 -15.19 -16.78
CA GLY A 147 -15.82 -14.67 -18.10
C GLY A 147 -14.59 -14.33 -18.95
N CYS A 148 -13.58 -13.70 -18.37
CA CYS A 148 -12.32 -13.40 -19.05
C CYS A 148 -11.52 -14.65 -19.41
N LEU A 149 -11.53 -15.69 -18.58
CA LEU A 149 -10.89 -16.98 -18.89
C LEU A 149 -11.56 -17.66 -20.09
N ILE A 150 -12.90 -17.71 -20.12
CA ILE A 150 -13.66 -18.28 -21.22
C ILE A 150 -13.42 -17.49 -22.51
N LEU A 151 -13.47 -16.17 -22.45
CA LEU A 151 -13.23 -15.31 -23.61
C LEU A 151 -11.76 -15.38 -24.07
N GLY A 152 -10.81 -15.36 -23.12
CA GLY A 152 -9.38 -15.43 -23.40
C GLY A 152 -8.97 -16.73 -24.09
N SER A 153 -9.55 -17.88 -23.69
CA SER A 153 -9.31 -19.16 -24.33
C SER A 153 -9.78 -19.20 -25.79
N ARG A 154 -10.84 -18.43 -26.12
CA ARG A 154 -11.35 -18.31 -27.49
C ARG A 154 -10.54 -17.34 -28.38
N LEU A 155 -9.94 -16.33 -27.76
CA LEU A 155 -9.20 -15.27 -28.43
C LEU A 155 -7.68 -15.46 -28.38
N ASP A 156 -7.21 -16.54 -27.77
CA ASP A 156 -5.80 -16.83 -27.50
C ASP A 156 -5.08 -15.65 -26.79
N LYS A 157 -5.74 -15.06 -25.80
CA LYS A 157 -5.27 -13.90 -25.05
C LYS A 157 -5.36 -14.11 -23.55
N GLN A 158 -4.29 -13.75 -22.84
CA GLN A 158 -4.30 -13.77 -21.38
C GLN A 158 -4.95 -12.49 -20.81
N ILE A 159 -6.28 -12.53 -20.65
CA ILE A 159 -7.08 -11.41 -20.12
C ILE A 159 -7.79 -11.75 -18.81
N ALA A 160 -7.46 -12.90 -18.20
CA ALA A 160 -8.19 -13.46 -17.05
C ALA A 160 -8.42 -12.47 -15.90
N TYR A 161 -7.42 -11.64 -15.60
CA TYR A 161 -7.45 -10.74 -14.44
C TYR A 161 -7.73 -9.28 -14.81
N ARG A 162 -8.12 -8.98 -16.03
CA ARG A 162 -8.23 -7.63 -16.59
C ARG A 162 -8.98 -6.65 -15.69
N PHE A 163 -10.08 -7.09 -15.07
CA PHE A 163 -10.94 -6.21 -14.27
C PHE A 163 -10.64 -6.20 -12.76
N VAL A 164 -9.66 -7.00 -12.32
CA VAL A 164 -9.33 -7.17 -10.89
C VAL A 164 -7.84 -7.10 -10.60
N SER A 165 -6.95 -7.09 -11.61
CA SER A 165 -5.50 -7.12 -11.44
C SER A 165 -4.96 -5.82 -10.85
N ASP A 166 -5.48 -4.69 -11.31
CA ASP A 166 -4.99 -3.38 -10.93
C ASP A 166 -5.90 -2.72 -9.89
N SER A 167 -5.29 -2.03 -8.94
CA SER A 167 -6.00 -1.36 -7.84
C SER A 167 -6.96 -0.26 -8.30
N ASN A 168 -6.76 0.29 -9.51
CA ASN A 168 -7.58 1.32 -10.13
C ASN A 168 -8.71 0.77 -11.01
N THR A 169 -8.92 -0.54 -11.06
CA THR A 169 -10.11 -1.10 -11.71
C THR A 169 -11.35 -0.93 -10.83
N PHE A 170 -12.51 -0.75 -11.46
CA PHE A 170 -13.76 -0.47 -10.75
C PHE A 170 -14.10 -1.55 -9.71
N ILE A 171 -13.99 -2.83 -10.08
CA ILE A 171 -14.33 -3.94 -9.17
C ILE A 171 -13.37 -3.97 -7.98
N ALA A 172 -12.05 -3.88 -8.21
CA ALA A 172 -11.06 -3.89 -7.14
C ALA A 172 -11.23 -2.69 -6.19
N PHE A 173 -11.48 -1.50 -6.75
CA PHE A 173 -11.73 -0.30 -5.96
C PHE A 173 -13.03 -0.42 -5.13
N ALA A 174 -14.13 -0.91 -5.74
CA ALA A 174 -15.39 -1.10 -5.04
C ALA A 174 -15.29 -2.13 -3.90
N ILE A 175 -14.62 -3.26 -4.13
CA ILE A 175 -14.33 -4.25 -3.08
C ILE A 175 -13.56 -3.59 -1.94
N SER A 176 -12.51 -2.83 -2.26
CA SER A 176 -11.65 -2.18 -1.26
C SER A 176 -12.43 -1.18 -0.39
N VAL A 177 -13.23 -0.30 -1.01
CA VAL A 177 -14.03 0.70 -0.28
C VAL A 177 -15.14 0.03 0.53
N CYS A 178 -15.86 -0.93 -0.02
CA CYS A 178 -16.93 -1.64 0.68
C CYS A 178 -16.38 -2.45 1.87
N SER A 179 -15.26 -3.16 1.69
CA SER A 179 -14.58 -3.89 2.77
C SER A 179 -14.10 -2.95 3.86
N PHE A 180 -13.50 -1.80 3.51
CA PHE A 180 -13.11 -0.79 4.48
C PHE A 180 -14.30 -0.28 5.29
N MET A 181 -15.42 0.00 4.64
CA MET A 181 -16.64 0.45 5.30
C MET A 181 -17.26 -0.63 6.17
N LEU A 182 -17.19 -1.91 5.77
CA LEU A 182 -17.61 -3.06 6.58
C LEU A 182 -16.80 -3.13 7.88
N PHE A 183 -15.45 -3.16 7.79
CA PHE A 183 -14.59 -3.22 8.97
C PHE A 183 -14.70 -1.97 9.85
N LYS A 184 -14.91 -0.78 9.25
CA LYS A 184 -15.17 0.45 10.01
C LYS A 184 -16.43 0.39 10.85
N GLN A 185 -17.45 -0.36 10.41
CA GLN A 185 -18.69 -0.55 11.17
C GLN A 185 -18.59 -1.59 12.28
N TRP A 186 -17.61 -2.48 12.21
CA TRP A 186 -17.40 -3.48 13.25
C TRP A 186 -16.84 -2.81 14.50
N ASN A 187 -17.60 -2.93 15.57
CA ASN A 187 -17.17 -2.45 16.89
C ASN A 187 -16.31 -3.53 17.56
N ILE A 188 -15.15 -3.80 16.98
CA ILE A 188 -14.16 -4.70 17.58
C ILE A 188 -13.38 -3.87 18.60
N GLY A 189 -13.40 -4.30 19.86
CA GLY A 189 -12.64 -3.68 20.94
C GLY A 189 -11.12 -3.64 20.60
N TYR A 190 -10.36 -2.87 21.38
CA TYR A 190 -8.92 -2.78 21.22
C TYR A 190 -8.27 -4.17 21.39
N SER A 191 -7.55 -4.61 20.37
CA SER A 191 -6.71 -5.81 20.40
C SER A 191 -5.24 -5.42 20.16
N LYS A 192 -4.40 -5.66 21.17
CA LYS A 192 -2.96 -5.42 21.08
C LYS A 192 -2.32 -6.19 19.93
N LEU A 193 -2.73 -7.46 19.75
CA LEU A 193 -2.19 -8.33 18.69
C LEU A 193 -2.54 -7.79 17.30
N ILE A 194 -3.80 -7.45 17.04
CA ILE A 194 -4.24 -6.89 15.75
C ILE A 194 -3.50 -5.60 15.45
N ASN A 195 -3.30 -4.74 16.45
CA ASN A 195 -2.59 -3.48 16.24
C ASN A 195 -1.08 -3.68 15.97
N ILE A 196 -0.44 -4.66 16.60
CA ILE A 196 0.97 -5.00 16.33
C ILE A 196 1.11 -5.54 14.90
N ILE A 197 0.27 -6.52 14.52
CA ILE A 197 0.27 -7.10 13.18
C ILE A 197 -0.04 -6.04 12.13
N GLY A 198 -1.10 -5.26 12.33
CA GLY A 198 -1.48 -4.16 11.43
C GLY A 198 -0.41 -3.09 11.30
N GLY A 199 0.32 -2.81 12.40
CA GLY A 199 1.46 -1.90 12.37
C GLY A 199 2.64 -2.40 11.55
N SER A 200 2.75 -3.71 11.28
CA SER A 200 3.86 -4.32 10.55
C SER A 200 3.54 -4.60 9.07
N THR A 201 2.31 -4.35 8.61
CA THR A 201 1.90 -4.64 7.22
C THR A 201 2.72 -3.90 6.17
N PHE A 202 3.18 -2.68 6.46
CA PHE A 202 4.06 -1.94 5.56
C PHE A 202 5.46 -2.58 5.50
N GLY A 203 5.99 -3.05 6.62
CA GLY A 203 7.25 -3.81 6.66
C GLY A 203 7.14 -5.12 5.88
N VAL A 204 6.02 -5.83 5.98
CA VAL A 204 5.75 -7.03 5.16
C VAL A 204 5.88 -6.71 3.68
N LEU A 205 5.29 -5.59 3.22
CA LEU A 205 5.42 -5.13 1.83
C LEU A 205 6.87 -4.83 1.46
N CYS A 206 7.59 -4.09 2.31
CA CYS A 206 8.98 -3.71 2.10
C CYS A 206 9.92 -4.92 2.02
N ILE A 207 9.56 -6.06 2.60
CA ILE A 207 10.37 -7.29 2.57
C ILE A 207 10.02 -8.11 1.32
N HIS A 208 8.78 -8.63 1.22
CA HIS A 208 8.45 -9.63 0.20
C HIS A 208 8.35 -9.07 -1.23
N ALA A 209 8.02 -7.79 -1.36
CA ALA A 209 7.91 -7.10 -2.64
C ALA A 209 9.06 -6.12 -2.91
N ASN A 210 10.18 -6.24 -2.19
CA ASN A 210 11.30 -5.32 -2.23
C ASN A 210 11.86 -5.05 -3.64
N SER A 211 12.09 -6.12 -4.39
CA SER A 211 12.72 -6.06 -5.72
C SER A 211 12.30 -7.27 -6.57
N ASP A 212 12.58 -7.22 -7.87
CA ASP A 212 12.36 -8.38 -8.75
C ASP A 212 13.21 -9.59 -8.33
N SER A 213 14.44 -9.35 -7.90
CA SER A 213 15.32 -10.39 -7.36
C SER A 213 14.70 -11.05 -6.12
N MET A 214 14.11 -10.26 -5.20
CA MET A 214 13.44 -10.79 -4.02
C MET A 214 12.19 -11.59 -4.40
N ARG A 215 11.37 -11.08 -5.34
CA ARG A 215 10.19 -11.81 -5.82
C ARG A 215 10.57 -13.13 -6.50
N ASN A 216 11.58 -13.13 -7.37
CA ASN A 216 12.05 -14.33 -8.03
C ASN A 216 12.62 -15.33 -7.03
N TRP A 217 13.45 -14.89 -6.10
CA TRP A 217 14.01 -15.76 -5.05
C TRP A 217 12.90 -16.39 -4.20
N LEU A 218 11.93 -15.59 -3.76
CA LEU A 218 10.86 -16.06 -2.90
C LEU A 218 9.93 -17.05 -3.62
N TRP A 219 9.44 -16.68 -4.80
CA TRP A 219 8.40 -17.46 -5.49
C TRP A 219 8.96 -18.62 -6.32
N LYS A 220 10.18 -18.49 -6.89
CA LYS A 220 10.77 -19.54 -7.73
C LYS A 220 11.75 -20.44 -6.98
N VAL A 221 12.52 -19.89 -6.01
CA VAL A 221 13.54 -20.67 -5.31
C VAL A 221 12.99 -21.24 -3.99
N ILE A 222 12.38 -20.42 -3.13
CA ILE A 222 11.89 -20.88 -1.83
C ILE A 222 10.60 -21.68 -1.95
N PHE A 223 9.63 -21.18 -2.69
CA PHE A 223 8.32 -21.82 -2.81
C PHE A 223 8.14 -22.65 -4.08
N ASP A 224 9.02 -22.53 -5.06
CA ASP A 224 8.93 -23.28 -6.33
C ASP A 224 7.48 -23.34 -6.88
N VAL A 225 6.86 -22.16 -6.99
CA VAL A 225 5.44 -22.07 -7.39
C VAL A 225 5.20 -22.68 -8.76
N GLU A 226 6.18 -22.51 -9.69
CA GLU A 226 6.08 -23.08 -11.05
C GLU A 226 6.07 -24.62 -11.03
N GLY A 227 6.91 -25.26 -10.20
CA GLY A 227 6.93 -26.72 -10.04
C GLY A 227 5.63 -27.29 -9.44
N HIS A 228 4.90 -26.46 -8.68
CA HIS A 228 3.64 -26.87 -8.05
C HIS A 228 2.40 -26.67 -8.91
N TYR A 229 2.48 -26.09 -10.12
CA TYR A 229 1.31 -25.93 -11.01
C TYR A 229 0.69 -27.26 -11.48
N THR A 230 1.42 -28.36 -11.40
CA THR A 230 0.93 -29.70 -11.73
C THR A 230 0.05 -30.31 -10.63
N LEU A 231 -0.02 -29.70 -9.46
CA LEU A 231 -0.85 -30.18 -8.36
C LEU A 231 -2.35 -30.11 -8.68
N PRO A 232 -3.16 -31.07 -8.18
CA PRO A 232 -4.61 -30.95 -8.22
C PRO A 232 -5.08 -29.62 -7.61
N SER A 233 -6.13 -29.00 -8.19
CA SER A 233 -6.60 -27.66 -7.87
C SER A 233 -6.76 -27.39 -6.37
N MET A 234 -7.33 -28.35 -5.61
CA MET A 234 -7.50 -28.19 -4.15
C MET A 234 -6.17 -28.17 -3.39
N ARG A 235 -5.18 -28.96 -3.81
CA ARG A 235 -3.84 -28.96 -3.21
C ARG A 235 -3.09 -27.68 -3.57
N LEU A 236 -3.24 -27.19 -4.79
CA LEU A 236 -2.65 -25.93 -5.23
C LEU A 236 -3.21 -24.74 -4.44
N ILE A 237 -4.52 -24.70 -4.20
CA ILE A 237 -5.16 -23.68 -3.36
C ILE A 237 -4.61 -23.74 -1.93
N ALA A 238 -4.59 -24.94 -1.32
CA ALA A 238 -4.05 -25.12 0.03
C ALA A 238 -2.58 -24.69 0.11
N TYR A 239 -1.77 -25.07 -0.86
CA TYR A 239 -0.36 -24.69 -0.96
C TYR A 239 -0.20 -23.14 -1.03
N SER A 240 -0.98 -22.49 -1.89
CA SER A 240 -0.95 -21.02 -2.04
C SER A 240 -1.32 -20.29 -0.75
N ILE A 241 -2.31 -20.80 -0.02
CA ILE A 241 -2.71 -20.26 1.29
C ILE A 241 -1.57 -20.41 2.30
N VAL A 242 -0.97 -21.60 2.38
CA VAL A 242 0.15 -21.87 3.31
C VAL A 242 1.34 -20.95 3.00
N CYS A 243 1.74 -20.81 1.73
CA CYS A 243 2.81 -19.92 1.32
C CYS A 243 2.54 -18.47 1.74
N THR A 244 1.32 -17.98 1.48
CA THR A 244 0.91 -16.61 1.82
C THR A 244 0.96 -16.37 3.33
N VAL A 245 0.45 -17.31 4.13
CA VAL A 245 0.45 -17.20 5.61
C VAL A 245 1.86 -17.24 6.15
N LEU A 246 2.73 -18.13 5.63
CA LEU A 246 4.13 -18.25 6.06
C LEU A 246 4.91 -16.95 5.75
N ILE A 247 4.78 -16.41 4.53
CA ILE A 247 5.44 -15.15 4.16
C ILE A 247 4.97 -14.03 5.10
N PHE A 248 3.66 -13.88 5.26
CA PHE A 248 3.10 -12.84 6.11
C PHE A 248 3.60 -12.95 7.55
N ALA A 249 3.60 -14.16 8.13
CA ALA A 249 4.06 -14.40 9.48
C ALA A 249 5.56 -14.11 9.63
N CYS A 250 6.41 -14.65 8.75
CA CYS A 250 7.86 -14.43 8.78
C CYS A 250 8.22 -12.94 8.63
N CYS A 251 7.64 -12.27 7.63
CA CYS A 251 7.89 -10.84 7.43
C CYS A 251 7.39 -9.99 8.61
N THR A 252 6.23 -10.34 9.20
CA THR A 252 5.71 -9.65 10.39
C THR A 252 6.65 -9.80 11.58
N LEU A 253 7.18 -11.00 11.83
CA LEU A 253 8.14 -11.26 12.91
C LEU A 253 9.43 -10.46 12.72
N LEU A 254 9.99 -10.47 11.51
CA LEU A 254 11.17 -9.67 11.17
C LEU A 254 10.94 -8.19 11.40
N ASP A 255 9.78 -7.66 10.99
CA ASP A 255 9.45 -6.26 11.19
C ASP A 255 9.26 -5.88 12.66
N ILE A 256 8.64 -6.74 13.46
CA ILE A 256 8.52 -6.53 14.91
C ILE A 256 9.90 -6.46 15.57
N ILE A 257 10.83 -7.35 15.20
CA ILE A 257 12.20 -7.35 15.70
C ILE A 257 12.90 -6.05 15.31
N ARG A 258 12.82 -5.65 14.04
CA ARG A 258 13.40 -4.39 13.55
C ARG A 258 12.86 -3.19 14.34
N LYS A 259 11.55 -3.08 14.50
CA LYS A 259 10.91 -1.97 15.24
C LYS A 259 11.36 -1.92 16.68
N ARG A 260 11.44 -3.08 17.33
CA ARG A 260 11.78 -3.13 18.76
C ARG A 260 13.23 -2.76 19.05
N TYR A 261 14.17 -3.22 18.23
CA TYR A 261 15.60 -3.09 18.52
C TYR A 261 16.28 -1.98 17.70
N ILE A 262 16.00 -1.91 16.41
CA ILE A 262 16.73 -1.04 15.49
C ILE A 262 16.07 0.32 15.38
N GLU A 263 14.76 0.36 15.08
CA GLU A 263 14.03 1.61 14.90
C GLU A 263 13.98 2.43 16.21
N SER A 264 13.71 1.76 17.34
CA SER A 264 13.66 2.43 18.64
C SER A 264 14.99 3.08 19.00
N PHE A 265 16.12 2.43 18.74
CA PHE A 265 17.46 2.95 18.96
C PHE A 265 17.76 4.17 18.07
N LEU A 266 17.51 4.04 16.77
CA LEU A 266 17.75 5.14 15.82
C LEU A 266 16.86 6.34 16.04
N MET A 267 15.60 6.12 16.37
CA MET A 267 14.68 7.20 16.69
C MET A 267 15.07 7.92 17.99
N ALA A 268 15.63 7.20 18.98
CA ALA A 268 16.17 7.81 20.17
C ALA A 268 17.40 8.70 19.90
N LEU A 269 18.27 8.30 18.96
CA LEU A 269 19.38 9.12 18.49
C LEU A 269 18.92 10.36 17.73
N LEU A 270 17.98 10.21 16.79
CA LEU A 270 17.45 11.31 15.99
C LEU A 270 16.74 12.36 16.86
N THR A 271 15.96 11.94 17.83
CA THR A 271 15.23 12.87 18.73
C THR A 271 16.15 13.66 19.66
N ARG A 272 17.40 13.23 19.86
CA ARG A 272 18.42 13.99 20.62
C ARG A 272 19.08 15.08 19.76
N ASN A 273 19.04 14.95 18.43
CA ASN A 273 19.72 15.88 17.53
C ASN A 273 18.98 17.23 17.45
N ALA A 274 19.70 18.34 17.67
CA ALA A 274 19.15 19.70 17.62
C ALA A 274 18.61 20.09 16.23
N VAL A 275 19.23 19.61 15.16
CA VAL A 275 18.77 19.87 13.79
C VAL A 275 17.43 19.21 13.56
N PHE A 276 17.26 17.97 14.02
CA PHE A 276 15.99 17.24 13.92
C PHE A 276 14.87 17.97 14.67
N LYS A 277 15.13 18.45 15.89
CA LYS A 277 14.16 19.23 16.68
C LYS A 277 13.72 20.51 15.94
N ARG A 278 14.67 21.26 15.36
CA ARG A 278 14.36 22.46 14.56
C ARG A 278 13.55 22.15 13.31
N MET A 279 13.87 21.06 12.61
CA MET A 279 13.07 20.60 11.48
C MET A 279 11.64 20.25 11.92
N GLN A 280 11.51 19.53 13.02
CA GLN A 280 10.23 19.15 13.58
C GLN A 280 9.37 20.38 13.90
N GLU A 281 9.91 21.37 14.58
CA GLU A 281 9.22 22.64 14.89
C GLU A 281 8.73 23.36 13.63
N LYS A 282 9.58 23.47 12.60
CA LYS A 282 9.20 24.09 11.33
C LYS A 282 8.05 23.35 10.62
N PHE A 283 8.09 22.04 10.55
CA PHE A 283 7.03 21.24 9.93
C PHE A 283 5.74 21.27 10.75
N GLU A 284 5.82 21.31 12.07
CA GLU A 284 4.65 21.47 12.93
C GLU A 284 3.97 22.81 12.73
N ILE A 285 4.74 23.90 12.58
CA ILE A 285 4.21 25.24 12.26
C ILE A 285 3.44 25.22 10.94
N ILE A 286 3.94 24.55 9.90
CA ILE A 286 3.23 24.41 8.60
C ILE A 286 1.93 23.63 8.80
N ASN A 287 1.97 22.57 9.58
CA ASN A 287 0.81 21.73 9.85
C ASN A 287 -0.22 22.42 10.77
N GLU A 288 0.21 23.28 11.72
CA GLU A 288 -0.65 24.05 12.62
C GLU A 288 -1.27 25.27 11.91
N ARG A 289 -0.55 25.99 11.08
CA ARG A 289 -1.14 27.02 10.20
C ARG A 289 -2.24 26.44 9.33
N SER A 290 -2.06 25.19 8.88
CA SER A 290 -3.14 24.42 8.26
C SER A 290 -4.27 24.10 9.25
N SER A 291 -4.09 24.15 10.58
CA SER A 291 -5.15 23.85 11.56
C SER A 291 -5.89 25.06 12.09
N ASN A 292 -5.31 26.24 12.09
CA ASN A 292 -5.85 27.44 12.72
C ASN A 292 -6.42 28.50 11.76
N SER A 293 -6.31 28.32 10.43
CA SER A 293 -7.00 29.18 9.47
C SER A 293 -8.47 28.74 9.34
N LYS A 294 -9.31 29.20 10.23
CA LYS A 294 -10.76 29.33 10.09
C LYS A 294 -11.10 30.79 10.02
#